data_933d1c9a196c0b6eb0ec2a2e6e4664fc
#
_entry.id   933d1c9a196c0b6eb0ec2a2e6e4664fc
#
_cell.length_a   1.000
_cell.length_b   1.000
_cell.length_c   1.000
_cell.angle_alpha   90.00
_cell.angle_beta   90.00
_cell.angle_gamma   90.00
#
_symmetry.space_group_name_H-M   'P 1'
#
loop_
_entity.id
_entity.type
_entity.pdbx_description
1 polymer ?
#
loop_
_entity_poly.entity_id
_entity_poly.type
_entity_poly.pdbx_seq_one_letter_code
_entity_poly.pdbx_strand_id
1 'polypeptide(L)'
;MRSFQCPQNWSSFYINCGGQETFDGRTKFEDDLDLGGAAKFIYHGTNWAFSSTGRFFDDDSQDSWISTNISRLSMRNFELYMTARLSPISLTYYGFCLLNGKYIVKLHFAEIMFTDNETFSSLGRRIFDIYIQGKLEYKNFNIEKAAGGVNKETIQTFTAVVTNSTLEIRLYWAGQGTTGIPSRGVYGPLISAISVYNPDYVSKNKNNISVGAVVWIVVAVAFVIILLLGILWWRGYLLRKDTMEHDLKGLDLQTGSFTLRQLKAATNNFDVTNKIGEGGFGSVYKILYTWIT
;
A
#
# COMPACT_ATOMS: atom_id res chain seq x y z
N MET A 1 30.26 -33.56 8.76
CA MET A 1 29.49 -32.31 8.59
C MET A 1 28.02 -32.69 8.73
N ARG A 2 27.28 -32.13 9.70
CA ARG A 2 25.82 -32.31 9.72
C ARG A 2 25.25 -31.52 8.54
N SER A 3 24.53 -32.18 7.65
CA SER A 3 23.79 -31.51 6.57
C SER A 3 22.74 -30.60 7.22
N PHE A 4 22.78 -29.33 6.94
CA PHE A 4 21.74 -28.40 7.35
C PHE A 4 20.46 -28.82 6.64
N GLN A 5 19.48 -29.31 7.39
CA GLN A 5 18.18 -29.67 6.84
C GLN A 5 17.27 -28.46 6.91
N CYS A 6 16.76 -28.04 5.77
CA CYS A 6 15.80 -26.96 5.69
C CYS A 6 14.46 -27.42 6.28
N PRO A 7 13.92 -26.76 7.32
CA PRO A 7 12.64 -27.11 7.91
C PRO A 7 11.48 -26.83 6.93
N GLN A 8 11.63 -25.82 6.07
CA GLN A 8 10.72 -25.52 4.96
C GLN A 8 11.49 -24.82 3.84
N ASN A 9 10.91 -24.80 2.64
CA ASN A 9 11.44 -24.08 1.50
C ASN A 9 10.77 -22.73 1.36
N TRP A 10 11.59 -21.71 1.11
CA TRP A 10 11.17 -20.32 0.95
C TRP A 10 11.26 -19.89 -0.51
N SER A 11 10.40 -18.97 -0.91
CA SER A 11 10.42 -18.36 -2.24
C SER A 11 10.82 -16.89 -2.23
N SER A 12 11.04 -16.33 -1.04
CA SER A 12 11.37 -14.91 -0.87
C SER A 12 11.92 -14.64 0.53
N PHE A 13 12.62 -13.51 0.67
CA PHE A 13 12.90 -12.84 1.94
C PHE A 13 13.05 -11.34 1.72
N TYR A 14 12.72 -10.56 2.76
CA TYR A 14 12.74 -9.11 2.73
C TYR A 14 13.32 -8.62 4.05
N ILE A 15 14.34 -7.74 4.00
CA ILE A 15 15.09 -7.29 5.18
C ILE A 15 15.13 -5.77 5.20
N ASN A 16 14.80 -5.17 6.34
CA ASN A 16 15.07 -3.77 6.65
C ASN A 16 16.44 -3.66 7.33
N CYS A 17 17.49 -3.42 6.56
CA CYS A 17 18.86 -3.53 6.98
C CYS A 17 19.23 -2.48 8.06
N GLY A 18 19.51 -2.94 9.28
CA GLY A 18 19.77 -2.09 10.44
C GLY A 18 18.53 -1.42 11.01
N GLY A 19 17.32 -1.79 10.57
CA GLY A 19 16.06 -1.21 10.99
C GLY A 19 15.11 -2.19 11.66
N GLN A 20 14.03 -1.64 12.24
CA GLN A 20 12.93 -2.42 12.78
C GLN A 20 12.07 -3.00 11.66
N GLU A 21 11.24 -3.99 12.02
CA GLU A 21 10.23 -4.51 11.13
C GLU A 21 9.36 -3.38 10.55
N THR A 22 9.18 -3.38 9.23
CA THR A 22 8.35 -2.37 8.55
C THR A 22 7.62 -2.95 7.35
N PHE A 23 6.70 -2.18 6.78
CA PHE A 23 5.88 -2.61 5.65
C PHE A 23 6.01 -1.65 4.47
N ASP A 24 6.21 -2.20 3.29
CA ASP A 24 6.02 -1.53 2.01
C ASP A 24 4.77 -2.08 1.33
N GLY A 25 3.68 -1.37 1.43
CA GLY A 25 2.37 -1.84 1.00
C GLY A 25 1.95 -3.11 1.75
N ARG A 26 1.94 -4.25 1.04
CA ARG A 26 1.62 -5.58 1.63
C ARG A 26 2.86 -6.42 1.94
N THR A 27 4.03 -5.93 1.61
CA THR A 27 5.29 -6.65 1.82
C THR A 27 5.84 -6.29 3.18
N LYS A 28 6.03 -7.31 4.02
CA LYS A 28 6.67 -7.20 5.31
C LYS A 28 8.18 -7.30 5.11
N PHE A 29 8.94 -6.35 5.64
CA PHE A 29 10.39 -6.40 5.77
C PHE A 29 10.73 -6.75 7.21
N GLU A 30 11.52 -7.80 7.38
CA GLU A 30 11.99 -8.26 8.69
C GLU A 30 13.03 -7.29 9.26
N ASP A 31 13.08 -7.22 10.58
CA ASP A 31 14.05 -6.41 11.31
C ASP A 31 15.47 -6.98 11.20
N ASP A 32 16.48 -6.11 11.28
CA ASP A 32 17.89 -6.44 11.29
C ASP A 32 18.62 -5.57 12.33
N LEU A 33 18.25 -5.72 13.60
CA LEU A 33 18.74 -4.90 14.72
C LEU A 33 20.00 -5.43 15.37
N ASP A 34 20.47 -6.60 14.98
CA ASP A 34 21.65 -7.20 15.56
C ASP A 34 22.91 -6.33 15.32
N LEU A 35 23.71 -6.17 16.36
CA LEU A 35 24.94 -5.42 16.24
C LEU A 35 25.93 -6.17 15.35
N GLY A 36 26.45 -5.49 14.34
CA GLY A 36 27.54 -5.96 13.51
C GLY A 36 28.85 -6.20 14.31
N GLY A 37 29.95 -6.37 13.63
CA GLY A 37 31.25 -6.53 14.26
C GLY A 37 32.35 -6.87 13.26
N ALA A 38 33.59 -6.81 13.73
CA ALA A 38 34.79 -6.95 12.89
C ALA A 38 34.90 -8.31 12.19
N ALA A 39 34.31 -9.36 12.76
CA ALA A 39 34.25 -10.71 12.19
C ALA A 39 33.01 -11.41 12.77
N LYS A 40 31.82 -10.99 12.32
CA LYS A 40 30.56 -11.51 12.83
C LYS A 40 29.79 -12.22 11.74
N PHE A 41 29.12 -13.31 12.14
CA PHE A 41 28.09 -13.99 11.37
C PHE A 41 26.87 -14.14 12.29
N ILE A 42 25.72 -13.62 11.86
CA ILE A 42 24.49 -13.64 12.64
C ILE A 42 23.41 -14.29 11.79
N TYR A 43 22.84 -15.39 12.32
CA TYR A 43 21.71 -16.08 11.74
C TYR A 43 20.41 -15.61 12.39
N HIS A 44 19.50 -15.09 11.63
CA HIS A 44 18.25 -14.45 12.12
C HIS A 44 17.11 -15.44 12.41
N GLY A 45 17.36 -16.74 12.37
CA GLY A 45 16.37 -17.75 12.78
C GLY A 45 15.26 -18.05 11.77
N THR A 46 15.09 -17.26 10.73
CA THR A 46 14.13 -17.49 9.63
C THR A 46 14.83 -18.21 8.45
N ASN A 47 15.09 -17.51 7.40
CA ASN A 47 15.73 -18.04 6.20
C ASN A 47 16.87 -17.16 5.68
N TRP A 48 17.41 -16.28 6.50
CA TRP A 48 18.51 -15.41 6.13
C TRP A 48 19.51 -15.20 7.28
N ALA A 49 20.69 -14.75 6.92
CA ALA A 49 21.75 -14.36 7.82
C ALA A 49 22.55 -13.22 7.21
N PHE A 50 23.37 -12.53 8.02
CA PHE A 50 24.38 -11.64 7.50
C PHE A 50 25.76 -11.89 8.15
N SER A 51 26.80 -11.46 7.45
CA SER A 51 28.12 -11.34 8.01
C SER A 51 28.74 -9.99 7.71
N SER A 52 29.51 -9.47 8.67
CA SER A 52 30.26 -8.24 8.55
C SER A 52 31.75 -8.49 8.84
N THR A 53 32.64 -7.80 8.11
CA THR A 53 34.08 -7.93 8.26
C THR A 53 34.77 -6.59 8.24
N GLY A 54 35.91 -6.53 8.96
CA GLY A 54 36.73 -5.35 9.10
C GLY A 54 36.40 -4.55 10.37
N ARG A 55 37.24 -3.61 10.72
CA ARG A 55 37.08 -2.64 11.80
C ARG A 55 37.28 -1.25 11.22
N PHE A 56 36.46 -0.29 11.62
CA PHE A 56 36.68 1.10 11.26
C PHE A 56 37.97 1.63 11.90
N PHE A 57 38.71 2.49 11.19
CA PHE A 57 39.92 3.07 11.71
C PHE A 57 39.60 4.14 12.77
N ASP A 58 40.32 4.07 13.89
CA ASP A 58 40.29 5.05 14.97
C ASP A 58 38.88 5.38 15.49
N ASP A 59 37.98 4.42 15.48
CA ASP A 59 36.68 4.54 16.12
C ASP A 59 36.82 4.01 17.57
N ASP A 60 37.01 4.94 18.51
CA ASP A 60 36.94 4.66 19.95
C ASP A 60 35.48 4.62 20.45
N SER A 61 34.52 5.03 19.62
CA SER A 61 33.12 4.90 19.92
C SER A 61 32.65 3.47 19.68
N GLN A 62 31.65 3.03 20.44
CA GLN A 62 31.06 1.71 20.27
C GLN A 62 30.66 1.53 18.80
N ASP A 63 31.26 0.52 18.16
CA ASP A 63 31.07 0.18 16.75
C ASP A 63 29.59 0.20 16.34
N SER A 64 29.11 1.34 15.87
CA SER A 64 27.78 1.43 15.30
C SER A 64 27.83 0.96 13.85
N TRP A 65 27.43 -0.27 13.63
CA TRP A 65 27.29 -0.89 12.31
C TRP A 65 25.95 -0.58 11.67
N ILE A 66 25.18 0.30 12.32
CA ILE A 66 23.89 0.79 11.89
C ILE A 66 23.95 2.31 11.87
N SER A 67 23.56 2.90 10.75
CA SER A 67 23.34 4.33 10.60
C SER A 67 21.87 4.65 10.65
N THR A 68 21.53 5.77 11.30
CA THR A 68 20.14 6.24 11.38
C THR A 68 20.09 7.69 10.93
N ASN A 69 19.18 7.98 10.01
CA ASN A 69 18.85 9.35 9.61
C ASN A 69 17.51 9.74 10.25
N ILE A 70 17.55 10.73 11.14
CA ILE A 70 16.36 11.26 11.82
C ILE A 70 15.63 12.33 10.99
N SER A 71 16.23 12.78 9.88
CA SER A 71 15.62 13.75 8.99
C SER A 71 14.49 13.08 8.20
N ARG A 72 13.33 13.74 8.13
CA ARG A 72 12.21 13.22 7.35
C ARG A 72 12.56 13.24 5.87
N LEU A 73 12.76 12.07 5.30
CA LEU A 73 13.07 11.91 3.88
C LEU A 73 11.79 12.15 3.05
N SER A 74 11.92 12.87 1.93
CA SER A 74 10.79 13.22 1.06
C SER A 74 10.44 12.12 0.04
N MET A 75 10.91 10.89 0.26
CA MET A 75 10.72 9.76 -0.65
C MET A 75 9.53 8.88 -0.22
N ARG A 76 8.99 8.13 -1.19
CA ARG A 76 7.97 7.12 -0.90
C ARG A 76 8.59 5.99 -0.08
N ASN A 77 7.88 5.49 0.95
CA ASN A 77 8.36 4.44 1.86
C ASN A 77 9.66 4.80 2.59
N PHE A 78 9.76 6.07 3.01
CA PHE A 78 10.95 6.62 3.65
C PHE A 78 11.42 5.78 4.86
N GLU A 79 10.53 5.04 5.52
CA GLU A 79 10.84 4.17 6.66
C GLU A 79 11.93 3.14 6.35
N LEU A 80 11.96 2.58 5.13
CA LEU A 80 13.00 1.66 4.68
C LEU A 80 14.38 2.32 4.49
N TYR A 81 14.44 3.65 4.46
CA TYR A 81 15.67 4.40 4.19
C TYR A 81 16.13 5.27 5.37
N MET A 82 15.37 5.23 6.48
CA MET A 82 15.79 5.92 7.71
C MET A 82 16.95 5.24 8.40
N THR A 83 17.12 3.95 8.19
CA THR A 83 18.21 3.15 8.73
C THR A 83 18.98 2.50 7.60
N ALA A 84 20.22 2.18 7.87
CA ALA A 84 21.05 1.40 6.97
C ALA A 84 22.12 0.64 7.75
N ARG A 85 22.42 -0.57 7.31
CA ARG A 85 23.56 -1.34 7.80
C ARG A 85 24.81 -0.98 7.02
N LEU A 86 25.91 -0.82 7.72
CA LEU A 86 27.22 -0.55 7.12
C LEU A 86 28.28 -1.52 7.63
N SER A 87 29.37 -1.64 6.89
CA SER A 87 30.53 -2.43 7.27
C SER A 87 31.78 -1.81 6.66
N PRO A 88 32.94 -1.82 7.34
CA PRO A 88 34.14 -1.18 6.80
C PRO A 88 34.73 -1.88 5.58
N ILE A 89 34.65 -3.20 5.49
CA ILE A 89 35.25 -3.95 4.38
C ILE A 89 34.19 -4.72 3.59
N SER A 90 33.48 -5.63 4.24
CA SER A 90 32.51 -6.48 3.55
C SER A 90 31.26 -6.69 4.39
N LEU A 91 30.13 -6.57 3.73
CA LEU A 91 28.81 -6.88 4.24
C LEU A 91 28.18 -7.91 3.32
N THR A 92 27.88 -9.09 3.85
CA THR A 92 27.31 -10.18 3.06
C THR A 92 26.01 -10.64 3.69
N TYR A 93 24.94 -10.69 2.90
CA TYR A 93 23.67 -11.31 3.26
C TYR A 93 23.52 -12.65 2.56
N TYR A 94 22.96 -13.60 3.28
CA TYR A 94 22.73 -14.95 2.80
C TYR A 94 21.24 -15.28 2.93
N GLY A 95 20.63 -15.74 1.85
CA GLY A 95 19.33 -16.41 1.89
C GLY A 95 19.53 -17.92 1.96
N PHE A 96 18.81 -18.60 2.86
CA PHE A 96 18.86 -20.05 3.04
C PHE A 96 17.55 -20.71 2.75
N CYS A 97 17.58 -22.02 2.45
CA CYS A 97 16.40 -22.84 2.22
C CYS A 97 15.49 -22.27 1.11
N LEU A 98 16.08 -21.61 0.15
CA LEU A 98 15.36 -21.09 -0.99
C LEU A 98 15.05 -22.20 -1.99
N LEU A 99 13.87 -22.15 -2.61
CA LEU A 99 13.55 -22.99 -3.76
C LEU A 99 14.57 -22.75 -4.86
N ASN A 100 15.05 -23.81 -5.52
CA ASN A 100 15.91 -23.62 -6.68
C ASN A 100 15.13 -22.93 -7.82
N GLY A 101 15.78 -22.04 -8.53
CA GLY A 101 15.16 -21.29 -9.61
C GLY A 101 15.71 -19.89 -9.79
N LYS A 102 15.01 -19.10 -10.60
CA LYS A 102 15.36 -17.71 -10.90
C LYS A 102 14.78 -16.78 -9.85
N TYR A 103 15.61 -15.86 -9.35
CA TYR A 103 15.23 -14.85 -8.35
C TYR A 103 15.47 -13.44 -8.88
N ILE A 104 14.60 -12.54 -8.48
CA ILE A 104 14.82 -11.09 -8.59
C ILE A 104 15.37 -10.62 -7.26
N VAL A 105 16.52 -9.96 -7.30
CA VAL A 105 17.19 -9.34 -6.15
C VAL A 105 17.14 -7.84 -6.31
N LYS A 106 16.46 -7.15 -5.40
CA LYS A 106 16.42 -5.69 -5.34
C LYS A 106 17.16 -5.22 -4.11
N LEU A 107 18.17 -4.42 -4.32
CA LEU A 107 18.99 -3.79 -3.27
C LEU A 107 18.59 -2.32 -3.20
N HIS A 108 18.15 -1.91 -2.02
CA HIS A 108 17.66 -0.58 -1.74
C HIS A 108 18.75 0.24 -1.04
N PHE A 109 19.07 1.39 -1.58
CA PHE A 109 20.09 2.27 -1.09
C PHE A 109 19.63 3.71 -0.97
N ALA A 110 20.10 4.41 0.06
CA ALA A 110 20.09 5.86 0.16
C ALA A 110 21.39 6.31 0.85
N GLU A 111 22.08 7.32 0.33
CA GLU A 111 23.21 7.91 1.05
C GLU A 111 22.66 8.85 2.13
N ILE A 112 22.78 8.41 3.39
CA ILE A 112 22.21 9.10 4.55
C ILE A 112 23.29 9.64 5.50
N MET A 113 24.57 9.43 5.18
CA MET A 113 25.71 9.82 6.01
C MET A 113 26.55 10.92 5.37
N PHE A 114 26.91 10.81 4.09
CA PHE A 114 27.55 11.88 3.34
C PHE A 114 26.47 12.78 2.75
N THR A 115 26.08 13.83 3.48
CA THR A 115 24.94 14.68 3.15
C THR A 115 25.38 16.06 2.62
N ASP A 116 24.52 16.66 1.75
CA ASP A 116 24.77 17.98 1.11
C ASP A 116 24.40 19.15 2.03
N ASN A 117 25.07 19.24 3.18
CA ASN A 117 24.80 20.32 4.16
C ASN A 117 25.90 21.39 4.22
N GLU A 118 26.69 21.54 3.16
CA GLU A 118 27.83 22.46 3.05
C GLU A 118 28.89 22.27 4.15
N THR A 119 28.97 21.04 4.71
CA THR A 119 29.97 20.64 5.71
C THR A 119 31.01 19.70 5.12
N PHE A 120 31.96 19.29 5.94
CA PHE A 120 32.96 18.28 5.57
C PHE A 120 32.34 16.98 5.02
N SER A 121 31.12 16.62 5.45
CA SER A 121 30.40 15.44 4.99
C SER A 121 30.01 15.47 3.54
N SER A 122 29.77 16.65 2.97
CA SER A 122 29.42 16.80 1.55
C SER A 122 30.57 16.44 0.59
N LEU A 123 31.78 16.39 1.09
CA LEU A 123 32.98 15.99 0.33
C LEU A 123 33.20 14.47 0.32
N GLY A 124 32.49 13.72 1.16
CA GLY A 124 32.63 12.28 1.28
C GLY A 124 32.02 11.56 0.09
N ARG A 125 32.64 10.45 -0.33
CA ARG A 125 32.15 9.59 -1.40
C ARG A 125 32.25 8.14 -0.97
N ARG A 126 31.11 7.46 -0.94
CA ARG A 126 31.01 6.03 -0.68
C ARG A 126 31.07 5.28 -2.01
N ILE A 127 32.03 4.37 -2.13
CA ILE A 127 32.24 3.57 -3.33
C ILE A 127 32.49 2.13 -2.90
N PHE A 128 31.74 1.17 -3.45
CA PHE A 128 31.91 -0.25 -3.19
C PHE A 128 31.44 -1.10 -4.38
N ASP A 129 31.80 -2.36 -4.40
CA ASP A 129 31.40 -3.32 -5.41
C ASP A 129 30.22 -4.17 -4.93
N ILE A 130 29.35 -4.58 -5.85
CA ILE A 130 28.19 -5.44 -5.60
C ILE A 130 28.40 -6.78 -6.28
N TYR A 131 28.36 -7.85 -5.50
CA TYR A 131 28.45 -9.23 -5.98
C TYR A 131 27.16 -9.99 -5.65
N ILE A 132 26.67 -10.79 -6.60
CA ILE A 132 25.58 -11.73 -6.40
C ILE A 132 26.07 -13.11 -6.81
N GLN A 133 25.96 -14.10 -5.91
CA GLN A 133 26.46 -15.46 -6.13
C GLN A 133 27.95 -15.48 -6.56
N GLY A 134 28.79 -14.66 -5.94
CA GLY A 134 30.20 -14.52 -6.25
C GLY A 134 30.53 -13.80 -7.56
N LYS A 135 29.54 -13.43 -8.38
CA LYS A 135 29.71 -12.70 -9.63
C LYS A 135 29.65 -11.18 -9.37
N LEU A 136 30.62 -10.43 -9.91
CA LEU A 136 30.61 -8.97 -9.87
C LEU A 136 29.50 -8.45 -10.80
N GLU A 137 28.45 -7.87 -10.19
CA GLU A 137 27.31 -7.31 -10.92
C GLU A 137 27.43 -5.80 -11.10
N TYR A 138 28.03 -5.09 -10.13
CA TYR A 138 28.25 -3.65 -10.22
C TYR A 138 29.61 -3.30 -9.62
N LYS A 139 30.51 -2.73 -10.42
CA LYS A 139 31.82 -2.26 -9.98
C LYS A 139 31.78 -0.78 -9.64
N ASN A 140 32.42 -0.40 -8.53
CA ASN A 140 32.55 0.99 -8.10
C ASN A 140 31.16 1.69 -7.98
N PHE A 141 30.22 1.02 -7.35
CA PHE A 141 28.89 1.59 -7.13
C PHE A 141 28.96 2.78 -6.17
N ASN A 142 28.38 3.90 -6.58
CA ASN A 142 28.23 5.10 -5.77
C ASN A 142 26.75 5.42 -5.63
N ILE A 143 26.23 5.40 -4.39
CA ILE A 143 24.81 5.56 -4.06
C ILE A 143 24.32 6.94 -4.52
N GLU A 144 25.03 8.02 -4.11
CA GLU A 144 24.67 9.39 -4.42
C GLU A 144 24.54 9.62 -5.93
N LYS A 145 25.55 9.15 -6.70
CA LYS A 145 25.52 9.25 -8.17
C LYS A 145 24.33 8.48 -8.78
N ALA A 146 24.07 7.29 -8.29
CA ALA A 146 22.98 6.43 -8.79
C ALA A 146 21.60 6.97 -8.45
N ALA A 147 21.45 7.63 -7.27
CA ALA A 147 20.21 8.24 -6.80
C ALA A 147 19.98 9.67 -7.36
N GLY A 148 21.03 10.29 -7.93
CA GLY A 148 21.00 11.69 -8.36
C GLY A 148 21.00 12.68 -7.19
N GLY A 149 21.67 12.32 -6.08
CA GLY A 149 21.86 13.15 -4.89
C GLY A 149 21.76 12.36 -3.60
N VAL A 150 22.06 13.02 -2.50
CA VAL A 150 21.96 12.48 -1.14
C VAL A 150 20.53 12.45 -0.64
N ASN A 151 20.24 11.62 0.35
CA ASN A 151 18.88 11.44 0.91
C ASN A 151 17.82 11.09 -0.14
N LYS A 152 18.25 10.46 -1.23
CA LYS A 152 17.39 9.94 -2.29
C LYS A 152 17.55 8.45 -2.42
N GLU A 153 16.45 7.77 -2.70
CA GLU A 153 16.47 6.33 -2.92
C GLU A 153 17.01 5.95 -4.29
N THR A 154 17.72 4.85 -4.34
CA THR A 154 18.02 4.14 -5.59
C THR A 154 17.87 2.64 -5.36
N ILE A 155 17.23 1.96 -6.30
CA ILE A 155 17.01 0.52 -6.25
C ILE A 155 17.78 -0.14 -7.39
N GLN A 156 18.75 -0.97 -7.04
CA GLN A 156 19.48 -1.78 -8.00
C GLN A 156 18.84 -3.15 -8.11
N THR A 157 18.47 -3.55 -9.33
CA THR A 157 17.77 -4.82 -9.57
C THR A 157 18.65 -5.78 -10.35
N PHE A 158 18.83 -6.97 -9.79
CA PHE A 158 19.61 -8.05 -10.38
C PHE A 158 18.79 -9.31 -10.53
N THR A 159 19.28 -10.23 -11.36
CA THR A 159 18.72 -11.57 -11.48
C THR A 159 19.76 -12.58 -11.02
N ALA A 160 19.37 -13.48 -10.11
CA ALA A 160 20.21 -14.57 -9.64
C ALA A 160 19.57 -15.92 -9.89
N VAL A 161 20.40 -16.96 -10.07
CA VAL A 161 19.95 -18.34 -10.15
C VAL A 161 20.38 -19.08 -8.89
N VAL A 162 19.41 -19.57 -8.15
CA VAL A 162 19.63 -20.37 -6.95
C VAL A 162 19.63 -21.86 -7.37
N THR A 163 20.74 -22.57 -7.10
CA THR A 163 20.89 -24.00 -7.43
C THR A 163 21.02 -24.89 -6.19
N ASN A 164 21.58 -24.35 -5.10
CA ASN A 164 21.85 -25.08 -3.86
C ASN A 164 21.08 -24.51 -2.67
N SER A 165 19.85 -24.05 -2.90
CA SER A 165 18.98 -23.47 -1.88
C SER A 165 19.58 -22.29 -1.11
N THR A 166 20.68 -21.70 -1.61
CA THR A 166 21.40 -20.59 -0.98
C THR A 166 21.63 -19.47 -1.97
N LEU A 167 21.41 -18.24 -1.54
CA LEU A 167 21.70 -17.00 -2.28
C LEU A 167 22.69 -16.17 -1.46
N GLU A 168 23.78 -15.71 -2.09
CA GLU A 168 24.76 -14.79 -1.51
C GLU A 168 24.67 -13.43 -2.19
N ILE A 169 24.58 -12.37 -1.36
CA ILE A 169 24.63 -10.97 -1.75
C ILE A 169 25.77 -10.32 -0.99
N ARG A 170 26.84 -9.92 -1.67
CA ARG A 170 28.00 -9.34 -1.01
C ARG A 170 28.29 -7.95 -1.53
N LEU A 171 28.41 -7.02 -0.60
CA LEU A 171 28.87 -5.66 -0.80
C LEU A 171 30.32 -5.56 -0.28
N TYR A 172 31.23 -5.10 -1.12
CA TYR A 172 32.65 -5.13 -0.81
C TYR A 172 33.32 -3.80 -1.09
N TRP A 173 34.02 -3.26 -0.09
CA TRP A 173 34.84 -2.06 -0.24
C TRP A 173 36.17 -2.43 -0.88
N ALA A 174 36.42 -1.96 -2.09
CA ALA A 174 37.61 -2.24 -2.88
C ALA A 174 38.71 -1.17 -2.72
N GLY A 175 38.76 -0.48 -1.58
CA GLY A 175 39.78 0.53 -1.31
C GLY A 175 39.56 1.86 -2.03
N GLN A 176 38.37 2.17 -2.43
CA GLN A 176 38.01 3.42 -3.10
C GLN A 176 37.02 4.24 -2.28
N GLY A 177 36.94 5.56 -2.58
CA GLY A 177 36.10 6.50 -1.85
C GLY A 177 36.79 7.12 -0.66
N THR A 178 36.02 7.81 0.18
CA THR A 178 36.52 8.61 1.30
C THR A 178 36.46 7.82 2.59
N THR A 179 37.54 7.77 3.37
CA THR A 179 37.66 6.99 4.62
C THR A 179 37.68 7.85 5.88
N GLY A 180 37.90 9.15 5.78
CA GLY A 180 38.11 10.04 6.92
C GLY A 180 37.14 11.21 7.07
N ILE A 181 36.06 11.26 6.27
CA ILE A 181 35.07 12.34 6.26
C ILE A 181 33.67 11.75 6.36
N PRO A 182 32.73 12.32 7.14
CA PRO A 182 32.85 13.46 8.07
C PRO A 182 33.54 13.11 9.36
N SER A 183 33.53 11.85 9.72
CA SER A 183 34.28 11.27 10.84
C SER A 183 34.86 9.93 10.43
N ARG A 184 35.85 9.47 11.15
CA ARG A 184 36.35 8.12 10.95
C ARG A 184 35.26 7.10 11.25
N GLY A 185 35.17 6.05 10.46
CA GLY A 185 34.20 4.99 10.67
C GLY A 185 32.92 5.06 9.83
N VAL A 186 32.79 5.96 8.83
CA VAL A 186 31.59 6.05 7.97
C VAL A 186 31.77 5.49 6.56
N TYR A 187 32.95 5.01 6.22
CA TYR A 187 33.28 4.43 4.91
C TYR A 187 32.75 2.99 4.74
N GLY A 188 33.00 2.40 3.58
CA GLY A 188 32.61 1.03 3.25
C GLY A 188 31.16 0.91 2.75
N PRO A 189 30.71 -0.30 2.43
CA PRO A 189 29.36 -0.56 1.93
C PRO A 189 28.29 -0.17 2.95
N LEU A 190 27.16 0.32 2.41
CA LEU A 190 25.97 0.70 3.13
C LEU A 190 24.75 0.20 2.35
N ILE A 191 23.74 -0.34 3.03
CA ILE A 191 22.49 -0.80 2.44
C ILE A 191 21.31 -0.53 3.38
N SER A 192 20.19 -0.09 2.81
CA SER A 192 18.97 0.23 3.58
C SER A 192 17.98 -0.95 3.62
N ALA A 193 17.76 -1.64 2.50
CA ALA A 193 16.88 -2.81 2.50
C ALA A 193 17.19 -3.79 1.37
N ILE A 194 16.76 -5.02 1.54
CA ILE A 194 16.89 -6.11 0.56
C ILE A 194 15.52 -6.71 0.30
N SER A 195 15.19 -6.91 -0.98
CA SER A 195 14.02 -7.64 -1.43
C SER A 195 14.44 -8.74 -2.39
N VAL A 196 14.18 -9.99 -2.03
CA VAL A 196 14.48 -11.16 -2.85
C VAL A 196 13.22 -11.98 -3.03
N TYR A 197 12.87 -12.31 -4.26
CA TYR A 197 11.69 -13.13 -4.54
C TYR A 197 11.82 -13.91 -5.85
N ASN A 198 11.20 -15.09 -5.87
CA ASN A 198 11.04 -15.89 -7.06
C ASN A 198 9.79 -15.42 -7.83
N PRO A 199 9.93 -14.86 -9.06
CA PRO A 199 8.81 -14.30 -9.81
C PRO A 199 7.77 -15.35 -10.21
N ASP A 200 8.20 -16.59 -10.48
CA ASP A 200 7.30 -17.66 -10.90
C ASP A 200 6.38 -18.11 -9.74
N TYR A 201 6.87 -18.05 -8.51
CA TYR A 201 6.11 -18.41 -7.32
C TYR A 201 5.13 -17.30 -6.92
N VAL A 202 5.54 -16.06 -7.01
CA VAL A 202 4.67 -14.89 -6.74
C VAL A 202 3.50 -14.84 -7.72
N SER A 203 3.75 -15.17 -9.00
CA SER A 203 2.70 -15.23 -10.02
C SER A 203 1.65 -16.31 -9.72
N LYS A 204 2.08 -17.50 -9.28
CA LYS A 204 1.16 -18.58 -8.90
C LYS A 204 0.27 -18.22 -7.70
N ASN A 205 0.80 -17.51 -6.73
CA ASN A 205 0.05 -17.14 -5.52
C ASN A 205 -0.93 -15.97 -5.73
N LYS A 206 -0.67 -15.13 -6.74
CA LYS A 206 -1.54 -14.00 -7.10
C LYS A 206 -2.82 -14.43 -7.85
N ASN A 207 -2.83 -15.62 -8.43
CA ASN A 207 -3.92 -16.13 -9.28
C ASN A 207 -4.91 -17.04 -8.55
N ASN A 208 -4.91 -17.09 -7.23
CA ASN A 208 -5.72 -18.03 -6.45
C ASN A 208 -7.19 -17.62 -6.22
N ILE A 209 -7.68 -16.56 -6.83
CA ILE A 209 -9.12 -16.46 -7.02
C ILE A 209 -9.42 -17.02 -8.41
N SER A 210 -9.78 -18.30 -8.46
CA SER A 210 -10.22 -18.94 -9.69
C SER A 210 -11.29 -18.07 -10.33
N VAL A 211 -11.15 -17.80 -11.63
CA VAL A 211 -12.18 -17.08 -12.41
C VAL A 211 -13.56 -17.75 -12.19
N GLY A 212 -13.59 -19.08 -12.03
CA GLY A 212 -14.77 -19.81 -11.64
C GLY A 212 -15.35 -19.38 -10.29
N ALA A 213 -14.52 -19.13 -9.27
CA ALA A 213 -15.02 -18.68 -7.96
C ALA A 213 -15.65 -17.28 -8.04
N VAL A 214 -15.06 -16.37 -8.83
CA VAL A 214 -15.65 -15.02 -9.08
C VAL A 214 -16.98 -15.15 -9.80
N VAL A 215 -17.07 -15.98 -10.83
CA VAL A 215 -18.32 -16.25 -11.55
C VAL A 215 -19.39 -16.81 -10.62
N TRP A 216 -19.06 -17.79 -9.76
CA TRP A 216 -20.01 -18.36 -8.80
C TRP A 216 -20.48 -17.34 -7.76
N ILE A 217 -19.60 -16.44 -7.29
CA ILE A 217 -20.00 -15.35 -6.38
C ILE A 217 -20.96 -14.39 -7.07
N VAL A 218 -20.67 -13.98 -8.31
CA VAL A 218 -21.55 -13.08 -9.08
C VAL A 218 -22.90 -13.72 -9.33
N VAL A 219 -22.95 -15.01 -9.71
CA VAL A 219 -24.20 -15.75 -9.92
C VAL A 219 -24.98 -15.89 -8.62
N ALA A 220 -24.33 -16.19 -7.50
CA ALA A 220 -24.98 -16.29 -6.19
C ALA A 220 -25.59 -14.95 -5.75
N VAL A 221 -24.87 -13.84 -5.92
CA VAL A 221 -25.38 -12.49 -5.60
C VAL A 221 -26.56 -12.12 -6.50
N ALA A 222 -26.47 -12.38 -7.81
CA ALA A 222 -27.57 -12.14 -8.74
C ALA A 222 -28.82 -12.97 -8.36
N PHE A 223 -28.63 -14.22 -7.99
CA PHE A 223 -29.73 -15.10 -7.54
C PHE A 223 -30.40 -14.59 -6.26
N VAL A 224 -29.61 -14.12 -5.28
CA VAL A 224 -30.15 -13.51 -4.05
C VAL A 224 -30.97 -12.25 -4.36
N ILE A 225 -30.48 -11.40 -5.27
CA ILE A 225 -31.20 -10.19 -5.70
C ILE A 225 -32.53 -10.57 -6.36
N ILE A 226 -32.53 -11.56 -7.26
CA ILE A 226 -33.76 -12.03 -7.94
C ILE A 226 -34.77 -12.61 -6.92
N LEU A 227 -34.26 -13.37 -5.92
CA LEU A 227 -35.12 -13.89 -4.84
C LEU A 227 -35.74 -12.76 -4.01
N LEU A 228 -34.97 -11.76 -3.65
CA LEU A 228 -35.45 -10.61 -2.90
C LEU A 228 -36.51 -9.82 -3.70
N LEU A 229 -36.27 -9.59 -4.98
CA LEU A 229 -37.25 -8.93 -5.88
C LEU A 229 -38.48 -9.80 -6.04
N GLY A 230 -38.35 -11.13 -6.15
CA GLY A 230 -39.48 -12.07 -6.20
C GLY A 230 -40.32 -12.04 -4.92
N ILE A 231 -39.68 -12.02 -3.75
CA ILE A 231 -40.39 -11.92 -2.46
C ILE A 231 -41.10 -10.57 -2.32
N LEU A 232 -40.49 -9.46 -2.74
CA LEU A 232 -41.08 -8.13 -2.74
C LEU A 232 -42.26 -8.06 -3.70
N TRP A 233 -42.16 -8.72 -4.86
CA TRP A 233 -43.26 -8.82 -5.81
C TRP A 233 -44.42 -9.69 -5.29
N TRP A 234 -44.10 -10.84 -4.69
CA TRP A 234 -45.10 -11.74 -4.08
C TRP A 234 -45.78 -11.11 -2.87
N ARG A 235 -45.09 -10.34 -2.08
CA ARG A 235 -45.69 -9.56 -0.97
C ARG A 235 -46.45 -8.31 -1.44
N GLY A 236 -46.54 -8.08 -2.75
CA GLY A 236 -47.28 -6.94 -3.31
C GLY A 236 -46.71 -5.56 -3.00
N TYR A 237 -45.46 -5.51 -2.56
CA TYR A 237 -44.80 -4.24 -2.15
C TYR A 237 -44.59 -3.29 -3.34
N LEU A 238 -44.33 -3.84 -4.54
CA LEU A 238 -44.12 -3.07 -5.78
C LEU A 238 -45.45 -2.73 -6.53
N LEU A 239 -46.54 -3.42 -6.23
CA LEU A 239 -47.86 -3.20 -6.87
C LEU A 239 -48.80 -2.40 -5.97
N ARG A 240 -48.38 -1.94 -4.81
CA ARG A 240 -49.23 -1.13 -3.94
C ARG A 240 -49.18 0.35 -4.28
N LYS A 241 -49.39 0.65 -5.57
CA LYS A 241 -49.64 2.03 -6.03
C LYS A 241 -51.05 2.51 -5.70
N ASP A 242 -51.94 1.57 -5.34
CA ASP A 242 -53.37 1.90 -5.09
C ASP A 242 -53.67 2.29 -3.63
N THR A 243 -52.76 2.13 -2.69
CA THR A 243 -53.05 2.46 -1.29
C THR A 243 -52.69 3.90 -0.92
N MET A 244 -51.88 4.57 -1.73
CA MET A 244 -51.49 5.97 -1.46
C MET A 244 -52.65 6.93 -1.88
N GLU A 245 -53.52 6.52 -2.80
CA GLU A 245 -54.66 7.29 -3.20
C GLU A 245 -55.81 7.17 -2.20
N HIS A 246 -55.88 6.05 -1.46
CA HIS A 246 -56.87 5.85 -0.41
C HIS A 246 -56.48 6.54 0.91
N ASP A 247 -55.22 6.63 1.24
CA ASP A 247 -54.75 7.36 2.43
C ASP A 247 -54.78 8.89 2.24
N LEU A 248 -54.65 9.37 0.98
CA LEU A 248 -54.88 10.78 0.65
C LEU A 248 -56.37 11.17 0.71
N LYS A 249 -57.32 10.22 0.56
CA LYS A 249 -58.73 10.46 0.80
C LYS A 249 -59.10 10.57 2.26
N GLY A 250 -58.31 10.02 3.15
CA GLY A 250 -58.48 10.13 4.61
C GLY A 250 -57.96 11.45 5.22
N LEU A 251 -57.24 12.25 4.44
CA LEU A 251 -56.72 13.56 4.85
C LEU A 251 -57.51 14.73 4.28
N ASP A 252 -58.73 14.47 3.75
CA ASP A 252 -59.66 15.50 3.33
C ASP A 252 -60.37 16.10 4.58
N LEU A 253 -59.52 16.66 5.43
CA LEU A 253 -59.91 17.41 6.61
C LEU A 253 -60.34 18.79 6.17
N GLN A 254 -61.67 19.01 6.12
CA GLN A 254 -62.36 20.30 6.36
C GLN A 254 -62.18 21.43 5.33
N THR A 255 -61.76 21.15 4.13
CA THR A 255 -62.09 22.06 3.02
C THR A 255 -62.99 21.30 2.07
N GLY A 256 -64.30 21.50 2.23
CA GLY A 256 -65.32 20.82 1.44
C GLY A 256 -65.04 20.99 -0.06
N SER A 257 -64.56 19.92 -0.68
CA SER A 257 -64.39 19.86 -2.12
C SER A 257 -65.82 19.73 -2.74
N PHE A 258 -66.30 20.80 -3.29
CA PHE A 258 -67.59 20.81 -3.99
C PHE A 258 -67.39 20.27 -5.39
N THR A 259 -68.22 19.34 -5.77
CA THR A 259 -68.28 18.86 -7.17
C THR A 259 -68.83 19.97 -8.08
N LEU A 260 -68.36 19.99 -9.34
CA LEU A 260 -68.89 20.97 -10.33
C LEU A 260 -70.40 20.98 -10.42
N ARG A 261 -71.07 19.83 -10.19
CA ARG A 261 -72.50 19.70 -10.16
C ARG A 261 -73.14 20.41 -8.99
N GLN A 262 -72.51 20.34 -7.82
CA GLN A 262 -72.95 21.06 -6.61
C GLN A 262 -72.74 22.56 -6.75
N LEU A 263 -71.59 22.99 -7.35
CA LEU A 263 -71.33 24.41 -7.63
C LEU A 263 -72.36 24.99 -8.66
N LYS A 264 -72.72 24.26 -9.70
CA LYS A 264 -73.73 24.65 -10.65
C LYS A 264 -75.10 24.76 -10.00
N ALA A 265 -75.46 23.84 -9.14
CA ALA A 265 -76.73 23.88 -8.42
C ALA A 265 -76.83 25.07 -7.44
N ALA A 266 -75.75 25.29 -6.67
CA ALA A 266 -75.62 26.34 -5.64
C ALA A 266 -75.58 27.77 -6.25
N THR A 267 -75.15 27.91 -7.52
CA THR A 267 -75.03 29.19 -8.20
C THR A 267 -76.14 29.41 -9.28
N ASN A 268 -77.08 28.52 -9.36
CA ASN A 268 -78.10 28.48 -10.41
C ASN A 268 -77.51 28.47 -11.81
N ASN A 269 -76.60 27.48 -12.04
CA ASN A 269 -75.87 27.30 -13.29
C ASN A 269 -75.00 28.49 -13.68
N PHE A 270 -74.31 29.13 -12.64
CA PHE A 270 -73.51 30.34 -12.81
C PHE A 270 -74.30 31.53 -13.40
N ASP A 271 -75.52 31.71 -12.95
CA ASP A 271 -76.38 32.81 -13.41
C ASP A 271 -75.71 34.17 -13.16
N VAL A 272 -75.79 35.05 -14.13
CA VAL A 272 -75.19 36.40 -14.11
C VAL A 272 -75.67 37.25 -12.93
N THR A 273 -76.87 36.99 -12.48
CA THR A 273 -77.50 37.69 -11.31
C THR A 273 -76.84 37.32 -9.98
N ASN A 274 -76.16 36.17 -9.95
CA ASN A 274 -75.44 35.68 -8.81
C ASN A 274 -73.89 35.99 -8.88
N LYS A 275 -73.43 36.68 -9.93
CA LYS A 275 -72.05 37.10 -10.10
C LYS A 275 -71.78 38.30 -9.21
N ILE A 276 -70.80 38.18 -8.28
CA ILE A 276 -70.42 39.23 -7.37
C ILE A 276 -69.31 40.08 -7.95
N GLY A 277 -68.41 39.45 -8.74
CA GLY A 277 -67.25 40.13 -9.31
C GLY A 277 -66.46 39.25 -10.25
N GLU A 278 -65.41 39.83 -10.90
CA GLU A 278 -64.49 39.16 -11.79
C GLU A 278 -63.06 39.67 -11.49
N GLY A 279 -62.14 38.76 -11.35
CA GLY A 279 -60.74 39.07 -11.09
C GLY A 279 -59.79 38.17 -11.91
N GLY A 280 -58.51 38.36 -11.76
CA GLY A 280 -57.47 37.61 -12.52
C GLY A 280 -57.52 36.08 -12.37
N PHE A 281 -58.30 35.55 -11.44
CA PHE A 281 -58.48 34.11 -11.21
C PHE A 281 -59.88 33.59 -11.64
N GLY A 282 -60.67 34.43 -12.23
CA GLY A 282 -62.01 34.07 -12.74
C GLY A 282 -63.17 34.81 -12.07
N SER A 283 -64.36 34.41 -12.43
CA SER A 283 -65.62 35.01 -11.95
C SER A 283 -66.05 34.44 -10.59
N VAL A 284 -66.45 35.30 -9.65
CA VAL A 284 -66.91 34.95 -8.32
C VAL A 284 -68.41 35.03 -8.24
N TYR A 285 -69.05 33.95 -7.74
CA TYR A 285 -70.50 33.83 -7.64
C TYR A 285 -70.93 33.70 -6.18
N LYS A 286 -72.07 34.27 -5.85
CA LYS A 286 -72.77 34.08 -4.57
C LYS A 286 -73.39 32.71 -4.54
N ILE A 287 -73.21 31.94 -3.48
CA ILE A 287 -73.84 30.65 -3.24
C ILE A 287 -75.25 30.93 -2.62
N LEU A 288 -76.27 30.43 -3.26
CA LEU A 288 -77.57 30.40 -2.65
C LEU A 288 -77.70 29.16 -1.76
N TYR A 289 -77.76 29.34 -0.46
CA TYR A 289 -77.99 28.28 0.52
C TYR A 289 -79.38 27.67 0.31
N THR A 290 -79.51 26.66 -0.54
CA THR A 290 -80.57 25.70 -0.49
C THR A 290 -80.07 24.45 0.16
N TRP A 291 -80.66 24.00 1.23
CA TRP A 291 -80.34 22.84 2.00
C TRP A 291 -80.07 21.62 1.12
N ILE A 292 -78.85 21.10 1.12
CA ILE A 292 -78.52 19.79 0.56
C ILE A 292 -78.72 18.82 1.70
N THR A 293 -79.81 18.15 1.77
CA THR A 293 -80.04 16.95 2.53
C THR A 293 -79.47 15.78 1.76
#